data_8f8d0aa17bfb5fc636af77bd3c023b1a
#
_entry.id   8f8d0aa17bfb5fc636af77bd3c023b1a
#
_cell.length_a   1.000
_cell.length_b   1.000
_cell.length_c   1.000
_cell.angle_alpha   90.00
_cell.angle_beta   90.00
_cell.angle_gamma   90.00
#
_symmetry.space_group_name_H-M   'P 1'
#
loop_
_entity.id
_entity.type
_entity.pdbx_description
1 polymer ?
#
loop_
_entity_poly.entity_id
_entity_poly.type
_entity_poly.pdbx_seq_one_letter_code
_entity_poly.pdbx_strand_id
1 'polypeptide(L)'
;IGGGTGIYSIACLQRHPSLEACVLDRPEVLKVAHEMAVEYGVGNRIALIAGDMFVDPLPNNCQAILLSNVLHDWDEPACEALVRRCADALPPGGMLLIHDVFLNDELDGPLPIALYSAALFTLTEGRAYSQAEYVRWLDKAGLNVGEMLPTLIHCGLLVARKPVWKSVTFS
;
A
#
# COMPACT_ATOMS: atom_id res chain seq x y z
N ILE A 1 -1.78 4.84 2.62
CA ILE A 1 -2.43 4.29 3.82
C ILE A 1 -1.33 3.66 4.67
N GLY A 2 -1.34 3.91 6.00
CA GLY A 2 -0.21 3.56 6.84
C GLY A 2 1.07 4.28 6.38
N GLY A 3 0.93 5.54 5.96
CA GLY A 3 1.98 6.23 5.20
C GLY A 3 3.14 6.76 6.02
N GLY A 4 3.13 6.56 7.33
CA GLY A 4 4.23 6.93 8.21
C GLY A 4 4.58 8.40 8.12
N THR A 5 5.84 8.70 7.88
CA THR A 5 6.34 10.07 7.68
C THR A 5 5.90 10.70 6.35
N GLY A 6 5.20 9.97 5.49
CA GLY A 6 4.80 10.43 4.17
C GLY A 6 5.91 10.48 3.13
N ILE A 7 7.09 9.93 3.42
CA ILE A 7 8.29 10.08 2.58
C ILE A 7 8.07 9.61 1.13
N TYR A 8 7.34 8.52 0.91
CA TYR A 8 7.02 8.05 -0.45
C TYR A 8 6.08 9.02 -1.18
N SER A 9 5.06 9.53 -0.49
CA SER A 9 4.17 10.56 -1.05
C SER A 9 4.94 11.83 -1.37
N ILE A 10 5.80 12.29 -0.47
CA ILE A 10 6.67 13.47 -0.65
C ILE A 10 7.55 13.29 -1.89
N ALA A 11 8.22 12.15 -2.04
CA ALA A 11 9.07 11.86 -3.19
C ALA A 11 8.28 11.88 -4.51
N CYS A 12 7.06 11.32 -4.53
CA CYS A 12 6.17 11.37 -5.69
C CYS A 12 5.74 12.81 -6.01
N LEU A 13 5.39 13.61 -5.00
CA LEU A 13 4.98 15.00 -5.17
C LEU A 13 6.12 15.88 -5.71
N GLN A 14 7.35 15.64 -5.26
CA GLN A 14 8.52 16.36 -5.78
C GLN A 14 8.78 16.02 -7.25
N ARG A 15 8.59 14.75 -7.63
CA ARG A 15 8.82 14.29 -9.01
C ARG A 15 7.71 14.70 -9.97
N HIS A 16 6.48 14.82 -9.48
CA HIS A 16 5.27 15.08 -10.28
C HIS A 16 4.52 16.33 -9.76
N PRO A 17 4.75 17.51 -10.36
CA PRO A 17 4.16 18.77 -9.87
C PRO A 17 2.64 18.82 -9.85
N SER A 18 1.96 18.07 -10.72
CA SER A 18 0.50 18.02 -10.79
C SER A 18 -0.14 16.97 -9.86
N LEU A 19 0.68 16.18 -9.14
CA LEU A 19 0.17 15.19 -8.23
C LEU A 19 -0.27 15.84 -6.91
N GLU A 20 -1.37 15.36 -6.36
CA GLU A 20 -1.79 15.59 -4.99
C GLU A 20 -1.76 14.26 -4.25
N ALA A 21 -1.52 14.30 -2.95
CA ALA A 21 -1.44 13.11 -2.12
C ALA A 21 -2.25 13.26 -0.84
N CYS A 22 -2.62 12.11 -0.29
CA CYS A 22 -3.22 12.01 1.03
C CYS A 22 -2.47 10.92 1.80
N VAL A 23 -2.10 11.21 3.04
CA VAL A 23 -1.51 10.25 3.98
C VAL A 23 -2.52 9.98 5.10
N LEU A 24 -2.93 8.73 5.22
CA LEU A 24 -3.75 8.27 6.34
C LEU A 24 -2.88 7.48 7.29
N ASP A 25 -2.82 7.91 8.54
CA ASP A 25 -2.09 7.25 9.62
C ASP A 25 -2.62 7.71 10.99
N ARG A 26 -2.05 7.19 12.07
CA ARG A 26 -2.40 7.61 13.42
C ARG A 26 -1.96 9.06 13.68
N PRO A 27 -2.69 9.82 14.54
CA PRO A 27 -2.42 11.24 14.78
C PRO A 27 -0.98 11.56 15.20
N GLU A 28 -0.36 10.67 15.99
CA GLU A 28 1.00 10.85 16.49
C GLU A 28 2.03 10.78 15.36
N VAL A 29 1.81 9.87 14.42
CA VAL A 29 2.67 9.66 13.25
C VAL A 29 2.55 10.83 12.29
N LEU A 30 1.33 11.34 12.09
CA LEU A 30 1.07 12.46 11.18
C LEU A 30 1.71 13.79 11.60
N LYS A 31 2.09 13.95 12.88
CA LYS A 31 2.90 15.10 13.30
C LYS A 31 4.24 15.14 12.57
N VAL A 32 4.91 14.00 12.51
CA VAL A 32 6.19 13.87 11.77
C VAL A 32 5.96 14.04 10.26
N ALA A 33 4.88 13.47 9.72
CA ALA A 33 4.54 13.64 8.31
C ALA A 33 4.31 15.11 7.95
N HIS A 34 3.71 15.91 8.86
CA HIS A 34 3.52 17.34 8.67
C HIS A 34 4.86 18.10 8.61
N GLU A 35 5.74 17.84 9.57
CA GLU A 35 7.09 18.46 9.61
C GLU A 35 7.86 18.15 8.33
N MET A 36 7.87 16.89 7.91
CA MET A 36 8.51 16.45 6.66
C MET A 36 7.91 17.14 5.43
N ALA A 37 6.58 17.20 5.33
CA ALA A 37 5.91 17.86 4.19
C ALA A 37 6.26 19.35 4.09
N VAL A 38 6.40 20.04 5.22
CA VAL A 38 6.85 21.44 5.28
C VAL A 38 8.32 21.55 4.88
N GLU A 39 9.19 20.73 5.44
CA GLU A 39 10.63 20.72 5.15
C GLU A 39 10.91 20.50 3.65
N TYR A 40 10.18 19.56 3.03
CA TYR A 40 10.33 19.25 1.60
C TYR A 40 9.49 20.14 0.66
N GLY A 41 8.81 21.16 1.19
CA GLY A 41 8.09 22.17 0.40
C GLY A 41 6.84 21.65 -0.34
N VAL A 42 6.22 20.56 0.15
CA VAL A 42 5.04 19.97 -0.49
C VAL A 42 3.77 20.05 0.37
N GLY A 43 3.81 20.78 1.49
CA GLY A 43 2.71 20.83 2.46
C GLY A 43 1.37 21.31 1.90
N ASN A 44 1.37 22.05 0.81
CA ASN A 44 0.15 22.51 0.13
C ASN A 44 -0.46 21.48 -0.86
N ARG A 45 0.20 20.36 -1.08
CA ARG A 45 -0.24 19.27 -2.00
C ARG A 45 -0.41 17.93 -1.32
N ILE A 46 -0.25 17.88 0.00
CA ILE A 46 -0.41 16.67 0.80
C ILE A 46 -1.45 16.90 1.89
N ALA A 47 -2.50 16.11 1.89
CA ALA A 47 -3.49 16.06 2.95
C ALA A 47 -3.09 14.99 3.98
N LEU A 48 -3.20 15.30 5.26
CA LEU A 48 -2.94 14.37 6.35
C LEU A 48 -4.27 14.03 7.03
N ILE A 49 -4.62 12.75 7.05
CA ILE A 49 -5.88 12.26 7.60
C ILE A 49 -5.55 11.33 8.77
N ALA A 50 -5.96 11.76 9.97
CA ALA A 50 -5.84 10.94 11.15
C ALA A 50 -6.94 9.88 11.17
N GLY A 51 -6.57 8.61 11.33
CA GLY A 51 -7.52 7.51 11.39
C GLY A 51 -6.87 6.15 11.50
N ASP A 52 -7.71 5.16 11.77
CA ASP A 52 -7.36 3.75 11.77
C ASP A 52 -7.74 3.15 10.41
N MET A 53 -6.75 2.61 9.68
CA MET A 53 -6.95 2.03 8.35
C MET A 53 -7.89 0.81 8.35
N PHE A 54 -8.13 0.18 9.49
CA PHE A 54 -9.03 -0.97 9.60
C PHE A 54 -10.49 -0.60 9.90
N VAL A 55 -10.73 0.55 10.52
CA VAL A 55 -12.07 0.91 11.05
C VAL A 55 -12.63 2.15 10.37
N ASP A 56 -11.79 3.20 10.23
CA ASP A 56 -12.25 4.49 9.73
C ASP A 56 -12.44 4.48 8.20
N PRO A 57 -13.32 5.33 7.65
CA PRO A 57 -13.51 5.44 6.20
C PRO A 57 -12.20 5.78 5.49
N LEU A 58 -11.86 5.01 4.45
CA LEU A 58 -10.71 5.33 3.60
C LEU A 58 -11.08 6.45 2.61
N PRO A 59 -10.13 7.32 2.23
CA PRO A 59 -10.33 8.31 1.18
C PRO A 59 -10.78 7.63 -0.13
N ASN A 60 -11.87 8.07 -0.71
CA ASN A 60 -12.49 7.48 -1.91
C ASN A 60 -12.32 8.32 -3.18
N ASN A 61 -11.57 9.40 -3.10
CA ASN A 61 -11.27 10.31 -4.21
C ASN A 61 -9.87 10.11 -4.81
N CYS A 62 -9.15 9.06 -4.39
CA CYS A 62 -7.81 8.75 -4.85
C CYS A 62 -7.84 7.76 -6.01
N GLN A 63 -7.08 8.03 -7.06
CA GLN A 63 -6.93 7.14 -8.22
C GLN A 63 -5.92 6.03 -7.97
N ALA A 64 -5.07 6.17 -6.96
CA ALA A 64 -4.11 5.16 -6.54
C ALA A 64 -4.03 5.13 -5.01
N ILE A 65 -3.86 3.93 -4.46
CA ILE A 65 -3.57 3.69 -3.05
C ILE A 65 -2.22 2.98 -2.97
N LEU A 66 -1.34 3.48 -2.12
CA LEU A 66 -0.05 2.85 -1.83
C LEU A 66 -0.08 2.27 -0.41
N LEU A 67 0.26 0.98 -0.31
CA LEU A 67 0.64 0.29 0.91
C LEU A 67 2.14 -0.01 0.80
N SER A 68 2.95 0.70 1.56
CA SER A 68 4.41 0.53 1.53
C SER A 68 4.92 0.13 2.89
N ASN A 69 5.44 -1.09 3.01
CA ASN A 69 5.88 -1.68 4.28
C ASN A 69 4.77 -1.63 5.36
N VAL A 70 3.56 -2.06 4.98
CA VAL A 70 2.37 -2.04 5.86
C VAL A 70 1.86 -3.44 6.12
N LEU A 71 1.70 -4.24 5.06
CA LEU A 71 1.02 -5.53 5.17
C LEU A 71 1.83 -6.55 5.98
N HIS A 72 3.13 -6.47 5.93
CA HIS A 72 4.00 -7.37 6.68
C HIS A 72 3.93 -7.21 8.22
N ASP A 73 3.31 -6.14 8.72
CA ASP A 73 3.09 -5.94 10.16
C ASP A 73 1.85 -6.69 10.69
N TRP A 74 1.01 -7.21 9.80
CA TRP A 74 -0.30 -7.75 10.13
C TRP A 74 -0.43 -9.22 9.73
N ASP A 75 -1.28 -9.95 10.42
CA ASP A 75 -1.62 -11.32 10.08
C ASP A 75 -2.43 -11.40 8.76
N GLU A 76 -2.53 -12.62 8.19
CA GLU A 76 -3.21 -12.83 6.91
C GLU A 76 -4.67 -12.34 6.88
N PRO A 77 -5.51 -12.59 7.91
CA PRO A 77 -6.87 -12.06 7.94
C PRO A 77 -6.94 -10.54 7.90
N ALA A 78 -6.07 -9.84 8.62
CA ALA A 78 -6.01 -8.38 8.62
C ALA A 78 -5.52 -7.85 7.27
N CYS A 79 -4.52 -8.50 6.66
CA CYS A 79 -4.06 -8.17 5.31
C CYS A 79 -5.17 -8.30 4.27
N GLU A 80 -5.90 -9.43 4.24
CA GLU A 80 -7.04 -9.62 3.33
C GLU A 80 -8.13 -8.55 3.53
N ALA A 81 -8.44 -8.23 4.78
CA ALA A 81 -9.43 -7.19 5.11
C ALA A 81 -8.98 -5.82 4.61
N LEU A 82 -7.72 -5.44 4.83
CA LEU A 82 -7.19 -4.15 4.39
C LEU A 82 -7.13 -4.04 2.87
N VAL A 83 -6.68 -5.08 2.18
CA VAL A 83 -6.66 -5.14 0.70
C VAL A 83 -8.07 -4.97 0.14
N ARG A 84 -9.08 -5.63 0.70
CA ARG A 84 -10.48 -5.48 0.31
C ARG A 84 -10.97 -4.04 0.52
N ARG A 85 -10.70 -3.45 1.69
CA ARG A 85 -11.07 -2.05 1.98
C ARG A 85 -10.45 -1.08 0.97
N CYS A 86 -9.18 -1.28 0.63
CA CYS A 86 -8.50 -0.48 -0.41
C CYS A 86 -9.16 -0.66 -1.78
N ALA A 87 -9.46 -1.89 -2.16
CA ALA A 87 -10.14 -2.18 -3.43
C ALA A 87 -11.53 -1.52 -3.51
N ASP A 88 -12.29 -1.54 -2.41
CA ASP A 88 -13.62 -0.91 -2.34
C ASP A 88 -13.52 0.62 -2.47
N ALA A 89 -12.52 1.25 -1.86
CA ALA A 89 -12.30 2.70 -1.89
C ALA A 89 -11.81 3.21 -3.26
N LEU A 90 -11.19 2.36 -4.07
CA LEU A 90 -10.69 2.74 -5.40
C LEU A 90 -11.83 2.92 -6.40
N PRO A 91 -11.75 3.94 -7.28
CA PRO A 91 -12.65 4.06 -8.43
C PRO A 91 -12.36 2.97 -9.48
N PRO A 92 -13.29 2.69 -10.40
CA PRO A 92 -13.01 1.85 -11.57
C PRO A 92 -11.77 2.34 -12.34
N GLY A 93 -10.85 1.43 -12.65
CA GLY A 93 -9.54 1.76 -13.26
C GLY A 93 -8.47 2.24 -12.28
N GLY A 94 -8.83 2.47 -11.01
CA GLY A 94 -7.87 2.84 -9.97
C GLY A 94 -6.87 1.75 -9.65
N MET A 95 -5.79 2.09 -8.97
CA MET A 95 -4.66 1.21 -8.70
C MET A 95 -4.41 1.01 -7.21
N LEU A 96 -4.17 -0.23 -6.81
CA LEU A 96 -3.55 -0.57 -5.54
C LEU A 96 -2.08 -0.93 -5.79
N LEU A 97 -1.20 -0.26 -5.07
CA LEU A 97 0.25 -0.41 -5.15
C LEU A 97 0.73 -1.02 -3.83
N ILE A 98 1.30 -2.22 -3.88
CA ILE A 98 1.92 -2.87 -2.72
C ILE A 98 3.42 -2.83 -2.92
N HIS A 99 4.12 -2.07 -2.08
CA HIS A 99 5.57 -1.99 -2.04
C HIS A 99 6.06 -2.64 -0.75
N ASP A 100 6.73 -3.76 -0.87
CA ASP A 100 7.16 -4.56 0.27
C ASP A 100 8.35 -5.45 -0.07
N VAL A 101 8.82 -6.23 0.90
CA VAL A 101 9.71 -7.36 0.69
C VAL A 101 8.87 -8.61 0.37
N PHE A 102 9.40 -9.49 -0.49
CA PHE A 102 8.68 -10.69 -0.91
C PHE A 102 9.53 -11.94 -0.65
N LEU A 103 8.97 -12.90 0.07
CA LEU A 103 9.50 -14.27 0.05
C LEU A 103 9.23 -14.91 -1.32
N ASN A 104 10.01 -15.91 -1.67
CA ASN A 104 9.64 -16.82 -2.74
C ASN A 104 8.39 -17.64 -2.35
N ASP A 105 7.76 -18.28 -3.32
CA ASP A 105 6.49 -18.98 -3.09
C ASP A 105 6.66 -20.26 -2.23
N GLU A 106 7.87 -20.78 -2.12
CA GLU A 106 8.25 -21.88 -1.20
C GLU A 106 8.45 -21.39 0.24
N LEU A 107 8.48 -20.10 0.48
CA LEU A 107 8.65 -19.42 1.78
C LEU A 107 10.01 -19.70 2.47
N ASP A 108 11.01 -20.14 1.73
CA ASP A 108 12.34 -20.52 2.25
C ASP A 108 13.45 -19.51 1.88
N GLY A 109 13.13 -18.44 1.17
CA GLY A 109 14.12 -17.45 0.74
C GLY A 109 13.52 -16.21 0.08
N PRO A 110 14.35 -15.31 -0.40
CA PRO A 110 15.82 -15.29 -0.22
C PRO A 110 16.21 -15.05 1.24
N LEU A 111 17.38 -15.53 1.64
CA LEU A 111 17.83 -15.52 3.04
C LEU A 111 17.67 -14.16 3.76
N PRO A 112 18.02 -13.01 3.17
CA PRO A 112 17.82 -11.73 3.85
C PRO A 112 16.35 -11.47 4.21
N ILE A 113 15.41 -11.87 3.33
CA ILE A 113 13.98 -11.68 3.57
C ILE A 113 13.46 -12.69 4.59
N ALA A 114 13.93 -13.93 4.55
CA ALA A 114 13.57 -14.93 5.55
C ALA A 114 14.02 -14.51 6.97
N LEU A 115 15.23 -13.94 7.10
CA LEU A 115 15.70 -13.39 8.36
C LEU A 115 14.89 -12.17 8.82
N TYR A 116 14.55 -11.27 7.89
CA TYR A 116 13.68 -10.14 8.17
C TYR A 116 12.29 -10.61 8.62
N SER A 117 11.72 -11.61 7.95
CA SER A 117 10.44 -12.22 8.32
C SER A 117 10.47 -12.80 9.74
N ALA A 118 11.56 -13.46 10.12
CA ALA A 118 11.73 -13.97 11.48
C ALA A 118 11.79 -12.83 12.52
N ALA A 119 12.39 -11.70 12.18
CA ALA A 119 12.39 -10.52 13.04
C ALA A 119 10.98 -9.90 13.16
N LEU A 120 10.25 -9.75 12.06
CA LEU A 120 8.88 -9.25 12.07
C LEU A 120 7.98 -10.10 12.98
N PHE A 121 8.07 -11.42 12.89
CA PHE A 121 7.30 -12.35 13.71
C PHE A 121 7.49 -12.13 15.22
N THR A 122 8.61 -11.54 15.64
CA THR A 122 8.87 -11.22 17.05
C THR A 122 8.41 -9.82 17.47
N LEU A 123 8.14 -8.92 16.51
CA LEU A 123 7.89 -7.50 16.74
C LEU A 123 6.46 -7.08 16.35
N THR A 124 5.84 -7.83 15.46
CA THR A 124 4.54 -7.52 14.86
C THR A 124 3.61 -8.74 14.93
N GLU A 125 2.41 -8.63 14.37
CA GLU A 125 1.47 -9.76 14.23
C GLU A 125 1.67 -10.50 12.91
N GLY A 126 2.53 -9.96 12.02
CA GLY A 126 2.71 -10.43 10.67
C GLY A 126 4.06 -11.07 10.38
N ARG A 127 4.41 -11.09 9.12
CA ARG A 127 5.64 -11.64 8.55
C ARG A 127 5.85 -11.14 7.13
N ALA A 128 7.00 -11.42 6.52
CA ALA A 128 7.09 -11.28 5.07
C ALA A 128 6.21 -12.33 4.37
N TYR A 129 5.55 -11.91 3.32
CA TYR A 129 4.66 -12.75 2.50
C TYR A 129 5.25 -12.99 1.12
N SER A 130 4.83 -14.05 0.44
CA SER A 130 5.24 -14.31 -0.95
C SER A 130 4.37 -13.52 -1.94
N GLN A 131 4.86 -13.42 -3.17
CA GLN A 131 4.06 -12.81 -4.24
C GLN A 131 2.74 -13.55 -4.45
N ALA A 132 2.73 -14.88 -4.39
CA ALA A 132 1.52 -15.68 -4.55
C ALA A 132 0.47 -15.40 -3.46
N GLU A 133 0.90 -15.11 -2.23
CA GLU A 133 -0.02 -14.74 -1.15
C GLU A 133 -0.68 -13.39 -1.43
N TYR A 134 0.09 -12.37 -1.81
CA TYR A 134 -0.46 -11.07 -2.20
C TYR A 134 -1.41 -11.16 -3.40
N VAL A 135 -1.03 -11.93 -4.44
CA VAL A 135 -1.88 -12.15 -5.62
C VAL A 135 -3.22 -12.76 -5.21
N ARG A 136 -3.21 -13.77 -4.33
CA ARG A 136 -4.43 -14.40 -3.82
C ARG A 136 -5.38 -13.39 -3.15
N TRP A 137 -4.85 -12.48 -2.32
CA TRP A 137 -5.66 -11.45 -1.64
C TRP A 137 -6.22 -10.42 -2.61
N LEU A 138 -5.40 -10.00 -3.58
CA LEU A 138 -5.79 -9.04 -4.61
C LEU A 138 -6.88 -9.61 -5.53
N ASP A 139 -6.75 -10.87 -5.96
CA ASP A 139 -7.75 -11.57 -6.77
C ASP A 139 -9.07 -11.73 -6.00
N LYS A 140 -9.02 -12.13 -4.73
CA LYS A 140 -10.21 -12.19 -3.86
C LYS A 140 -10.90 -10.83 -3.71
N ALA A 141 -10.14 -9.73 -3.75
CA ALA A 141 -10.66 -8.37 -3.73
C ALA A 141 -11.16 -7.88 -5.10
N GLY A 142 -11.06 -8.69 -6.14
CA GLY A 142 -11.53 -8.36 -7.50
C GLY A 142 -10.62 -7.41 -8.27
N LEU A 143 -9.34 -7.37 -7.94
CA LEU A 143 -8.34 -6.57 -8.63
C LEU A 143 -7.58 -7.42 -9.66
N ASN A 144 -7.28 -6.84 -10.82
CA ASN A 144 -6.41 -7.45 -11.82
C ASN A 144 -4.94 -7.19 -11.47
N VAL A 145 -4.21 -8.25 -11.18
CA VAL A 145 -2.81 -8.15 -10.78
C VAL A 145 -1.90 -8.07 -11.99
N GLY A 146 -0.96 -7.12 -12.00
CA GLY A 146 0.09 -6.96 -12.99
C GLY A 146 1.39 -7.64 -12.59
N GLU A 147 2.45 -7.35 -13.33
CA GLU A 147 3.79 -7.83 -13.01
C GLU A 147 4.35 -7.15 -11.76
N MET A 148 5.14 -7.90 -10.99
CA MET A 148 5.93 -7.33 -9.90
C MET A 148 7.18 -6.67 -10.47
N LEU A 149 7.39 -5.41 -10.10
CA LEU A 149 8.56 -4.63 -10.48
C LEU A 149 9.58 -4.66 -9.34
N PRO A 150 10.80 -5.15 -9.56
CA PRO A 150 11.83 -5.08 -8.54
C PRO A 150 12.19 -3.63 -8.23
N THR A 151 12.37 -3.34 -6.95
CA THR A 151 12.86 -2.05 -6.47
C THR A 151 14.19 -2.21 -5.75
N LEU A 152 14.62 -1.21 -4.96
CA LEU A 152 15.89 -1.28 -4.25
C LEU A 152 15.75 -2.08 -2.94
N ILE A 153 16.89 -2.63 -2.46
CA ILE A 153 17.03 -3.23 -1.13
C ILE A 153 16.02 -4.38 -0.90
N HIS A 154 16.02 -5.35 -1.82
CA HIS A 154 15.17 -6.56 -1.73
C HIS A 154 13.66 -6.32 -1.73
N CYS A 155 13.21 -5.08 -1.99
CA CYS A 155 11.79 -4.77 -2.12
C CYS A 155 11.31 -4.95 -3.57
N GLY A 156 10.00 -5.07 -3.71
CA GLY A 156 9.31 -5.07 -5.00
C GLY A 156 8.06 -4.19 -4.94
N LEU A 157 7.54 -3.86 -6.10
CA LEU A 157 6.29 -3.14 -6.26
C LEU A 157 5.31 -4.00 -7.07
N LEU A 158 4.25 -4.46 -6.42
CA LEU A 158 3.15 -5.17 -7.06
C LEU A 158 2.02 -4.18 -7.35
N VAL A 159 1.60 -4.13 -8.62
CA VAL A 159 0.56 -3.21 -9.08
C VAL A 159 -0.70 -3.99 -9.40
N ALA A 160 -1.81 -3.66 -8.78
CA ALA A 160 -3.11 -4.23 -9.09
C ALA A 160 -4.10 -3.14 -9.52
N ARG A 161 -5.01 -3.45 -10.44
CA ARG A 161 -5.98 -2.48 -11.00
C ARG A 161 -7.40 -2.94 -10.78
N LYS A 162 -8.24 -2.00 -10.35
CA LYS A 162 -9.68 -2.24 -10.30
C LYS A 162 -10.25 -2.29 -11.73
N PRO A 163 -11.00 -3.34 -12.10
CA PRO A 163 -11.61 -3.43 -13.42
C PRO A 163 -12.47 -2.22 -13.76
N VAL A 164 -12.44 -1.82 -15.03
CA VAL A 164 -13.39 -0.85 -15.58
C VAL A 164 -14.56 -1.66 -16.12
N TRP A 165 -15.71 -1.55 -15.51
CA TRP A 165 -16.94 -2.16 -16.04
C TRP A 165 -17.29 -1.50 -17.38
N LYS A 166 -17.13 -2.22 -18.47
CA LYS A 166 -17.78 -1.82 -19.73
C LYS A 166 -19.27 -2.07 -19.54
N SER A 167 -20.09 -1.02 -19.52
CA SER A 167 -21.53 -1.17 -19.64
C SER A 167 -21.79 -1.93 -20.95
N VAL A 168 -22.31 -3.14 -20.85
CA VAL A 168 -22.83 -3.87 -22.00
C VAL A 168 -24.12 -3.13 -22.40
N THR A 169 -24.05 -2.28 -23.40
CA THR A 169 -25.22 -1.77 -24.08
C THR A 169 -25.82 -2.94 -24.86
N PHE A 170 -26.90 -3.50 -24.34
CA PHE A 170 -27.77 -4.37 -25.14
C PHE A 170 -28.49 -3.47 -26.15
N SER A 171 -28.11 -3.62 -27.42
CA SER A 171 -28.85 -3.07 -28.59
C SER A 171 -29.94 -4.01 -28.99
#